data_ae7c480337b0eba6bf627eab6ec04b5e
#
_entry.id   ae7c480337b0eba6bf627eab6ec04b5e
#
_cell.length_a   1.000
_cell.length_b   1.000
_cell.length_c   1.000
_cell.angle_alpha   90.00
_cell.angle_beta   90.00
_cell.angle_gamma   90.00
#
_symmetry.space_group_name_H-M   'P 1'
#
loop_
_entity.id
_entity.type
_entity.pdbx_description
1 polymer ?
#
loop_
_entity_poly.entity_id
_entity_poly.type
_entity_poly.pdbx_seq_one_letter_code
_entity_poly.pdbx_strand_id
1 'polypeptide(L)'
;GYDLLALINGSEGMLGVITEVLVRLLPVPETARVVLAGFSSVEQAAGAVGAIIGAGIVPAGLEMMDRLSVEAVEAFSSPGYPMDAEAVLLCELDGGEAEVEELMGAVQEILQNLGATSQTVSSDEAERLRLWAGRKNAVPAVGRIRPDYYCMDGTIPRRELPMVLSKIAELSEQYGLQVANVFHAGDGNLHPLILYDANLEGELERAEQLGADILSLCIAAGGTVTGEHGVGMEKIDSMCEQFQPAELEQFHALKHAFDPKGLLNPGKAVPTLHRCAELGAMHVHGGKLPFPDLPRF
;
A
#
# COMPACT_ATOMS: atom_id res chain seq x y z
N GLY A 1 20.15 -15.67 21.67
CA GLY A 1 20.07 -16.37 20.41
C GLY A 1 19.70 -15.47 19.26
N TYR A 2 19.43 -16.05 18.08
CA TYR A 2 18.93 -15.29 16.93
C TYR A 2 17.49 -14.85 17.16
N ASP A 3 17.09 -13.73 16.53
CA ASP A 3 15.72 -13.26 16.55
C ASP A 3 14.86 -14.07 15.56
N LEU A 4 14.37 -15.21 16.02
CA LEU A 4 13.51 -16.07 15.20
C LEU A 4 12.11 -15.47 14.98
N LEU A 5 11.67 -14.54 15.83
CA LEU A 5 10.40 -13.86 15.67
C LEU A 5 10.43 -12.97 14.42
N ALA A 6 11.48 -12.17 14.26
CA ALA A 6 11.67 -11.36 13.06
C ALA A 6 11.78 -12.20 11.79
N LEU A 7 12.37 -13.40 11.89
CA LEU A 7 12.50 -14.34 10.79
C LEU A 7 11.15 -14.95 10.34
N ILE A 8 10.30 -15.30 11.31
CA ILE A 8 8.99 -15.95 11.06
C ILE A 8 7.96 -14.91 10.61
N ASN A 9 8.07 -13.67 11.12
CA ASN A 9 7.16 -12.60 10.74
C ASN A 9 7.32 -12.26 9.25
N GLY A 10 6.21 -12.24 8.50
CA GLY A 10 6.24 -12.03 7.05
C GLY A 10 6.67 -13.24 6.21
N SER A 11 6.86 -14.42 6.81
CA SER A 11 7.32 -15.63 6.09
C SER A 11 6.27 -16.30 5.21
N GLU A 12 5.07 -15.77 5.15
CA GLU A 12 3.96 -16.27 4.28
C GLU A 12 3.68 -17.78 4.43
N GLY A 13 3.88 -18.34 5.62
CA GLY A 13 3.71 -19.78 5.87
C GLY A 13 4.81 -20.67 5.28
N MET A 14 5.88 -20.08 4.73
CA MET A 14 6.96 -20.85 4.10
C MET A 14 7.91 -21.50 5.10
N LEU A 15 8.03 -20.96 6.31
CA LEU A 15 8.97 -21.44 7.35
C LEU A 15 8.28 -22.24 8.43
N GLY A 16 6.95 -22.15 8.55
CA GLY A 16 6.19 -22.84 9.58
C GLY A 16 4.72 -22.47 9.54
N VAL A 17 3.94 -23.11 10.42
CA VAL A 17 2.54 -22.77 10.69
C VAL A 17 2.47 -22.16 12.08
N ILE A 18 2.00 -20.91 12.18
CA ILE A 18 1.83 -20.20 13.44
C ILE A 18 0.53 -20.69 14.08
N THR A 19 0.61 -21.37 15.22
CA THR A 19 -0.53 -21.93 15.95
C THR A 19 -0.93 -21.11 17.16
N GLU A 20 0.03 -20.41 17.77
CA GLU A 20 -0.19 -19.60 18.96
C GLU A 20 0.68 -18.33 18.89
N VAL A 21 0.13 -17.22 19.40
CA VAL A 21 0.85 -15.94 19.51
C VAL A 21 0.70 -15.40 20.92
N LEU A 22 1.83 -15.13 21.58
CA LEU A 22 1.85 -14.40 22.86
C LEU A 22 2.04 -12.92 22.58
N VAL A 23 1.06 -12.09 22.98
CA VAL A 23 1.06 -10.65 22.77
C VAL A 23 1.12 -9.87 24.08
N ARG A 24 1.77 -8.71 24.06
CA ARG A 24 1.70 -7.74 25.14
C ARG A 24 0.40 -6.93 24.98
N LEU A 25 -0.41 -6.86 26.04
CA LEU A 25 -1.59 -6.01 26.07
C LEU A 25 -1.20 -4.56 26.35
N LEU A 26 -1.86 -3.64 25.68
CA LEU A 26 -1.79 -2.21 25.93
C LEU A 26 -3.07 -1.76 26.64
N PRO A 27 -3.03 -0.69 27.48
CA PRO A 27 -4.23 -0.06 27.98
C PRO A 27 -5.11 0.46 26.83
N VAL A 28 -6.41 0.43 27.01
CA VAL A 28 -7.33 1.10 26.09
C VAL A 28 -7.10 2.61 26.24
N PRO A 29 -6.93 3.39 25.15
CA PRO A 29 -6.75 4.82 25.23
C PRO A 29 -7.99 5.49 25.87
N GLU A 30 -7.77 6.57 26.62
CA GLU A 30 -8.85 7.33 27.26
C GLU A 30 -9.76 8.00 26.24
N THR A 31 -9.16 8.50 25.16
CA THR A 31 -9.85 9.16 24.05
C THR A 31 -9.19 8.87 22.71
N ALA A 32 -9.97 9.02 21.65
CA ALA A 32 -9.46 9.04 20.28
C ALA A 32 -10.20 10.12 19.49
N ARG A 33 -9.46 10.90 18.70
CA ARG A 33 -10.03 11.95 17.83
C ARG A 33 -9.41 11.87 16.45
N VAL A 34 -10.21 12.15 15.43
CA VAL A 34 -9.75 12.19 14.04
C VAL A 34 -9.93 13.59 13.47
N VAL A 35 -8.94 14.05 12.70
CA VAL A 35 -9.09 15.18 11.80
C VAL A 35 -9.16 14.69 10.37
N LEU A 36 -10.16 15.15 9.62
CA LEU A 36 -10.27 15.05 8.17
C LEU A 36 -9.83 16.37 7.58
N ALA A 37 -8.80 16.34 6.70
CA ALA A 37 -8.31 17.53 6.01
C ALA A 37 -8.40 17.35 4.49
N GLY A 38 -8.94 18.35 3.79
CA GLY A 38 -8.94 18.44 2.33
C GLY A 38 -7.79 19.25 1.79
N PHE A 39 -7.28 18.86 0.62
CA PHE A 39 -6.17 19.55 -0.07
C PHE A 39 -6.51 19.78 -1.54
N SER A 40 -5.97 20.86 -2.10
CA SER A 40 -6.12 21.18 -3.54
C SER A 40 -5.16 20.42 -4.43
N SER A 41 -4.22 19.64 -3.89
CA SER A 41 -3.37 18.73 -4.65
C SER A 41 -2.95 17.51 -3.82
N VAL A 42 -2.68 16.42 -4.52
CA VAL A 42 -2.17 15.15 -3.96
C VAL A 42 -0.80 15.36 -3.31
N GLU A 43 0.06 16.20 -3.91
CA GLU A 43 1.40 16.47 -3.42
C GLU A 43 1.38 17.21 -2.06
N GLN A 44 0.44 18.14 -1.88
CA GLN A 44 0.27 18.84 -0.60
C GLN A 44 -0.16 17.88 0.50
N ALA A 45 -1.14 17.02 0.22
CA ALA A 45 -1.59 15.99 1.16
C ALA A 45 -0.45 15.03 1.52
N ALA A 46 0.29 14.56 0.53
CA ALA A 46 1.45 13.68 0.73
C ALA A 46 2.59 14.37 1.51
N GLY A 47 2.82 15.66 1.26
CA GLY A 47 3.77 16.50 2.02
C GLY A 47 3.37 16.60 3.50
N ALA A 48 2.06 16.73 3.78
CA ALA A 48 1.53 16.81 5.14
C ALA A 48 1.80 15.52 5.94
N VAL A 49 1.71 14.35 5.30
CA VAL A 49 2.09 13.07 5.92
C VAL A 49 3.54 13.10 6.41
N GLY A 50 4.45 13.49 5.53
CA GLY A 50 5.87 13.61 5.87
C GLY A 50 6.15 14.59 7.01
N ALA A 51 5.43 15.70 7.03
CA ALA A 51 5.59 16.74 8.06
C ALA A 51 5.06 16.30 9.43
N ILE A 52 3.90 15.65 9.50
CA ILE A 52 3.33 15.11 10.73
C ILE A 52 4.31 14.11 11.37
N ILE A 53 4.77 13.13 10.59
CA ILE A 53 5.72 12.13 11.10
C ILE A 53 7.08 12.75 11.42
N GLY A 54 7.55 13.72 10.60
CA GLY A 54 8.79 14.47 10.82
C GLY A 54 8.78 15.34 12.09
N ALA A 55 7.60 15.77 12.54
CA ALA A 55 7.39 16.44 13.82
C ALA A 55 7.45 15.50 15.04
N GLY A 56 7.64 14.18 14.82
CA GLY A 56 7.66 13.17 15.88
C GLY A 56 6.28 12.75 16.33
N ILE A 57 5.22 13.13 15.64
CA ILE A 57 3.84 12.72 15.93
C ILE A 57 3.61 11.35 15.31
N VAL A 58 3.22 10.37 16.13
CA VAL A 58 2.88 9.00 15.68
C VAL A 58 1.37 8.83 15.83
N PRO A 59 0.58 9.03 14.76
CA PRO A 59 -0.87 8.86 14.82
C PRO A 59 -1.26 7.39 15.03
N ALA A 60 -2.45 7.16 15.61
CA ALA A 60 -3.09 5.85 15.64
C ALA A 60 -3.52 5.39 14.23
N GLY A 61 -3.76 6.35 13.33
CA GLY A 61 -4.00 6.11 11.91
C GLY A 61 -3.74 7.38 11.09
N LEU A 62 -3.12 7.23 9.92
CA LEU A 62 -2.89 8.33 8.99
C LEU A 62 -3.12 7.81 7.56
N GLU A 63 -4.30 8.13 7.04
CA GLU A 63 -4.84 7.59 5.79
C GLU A 63 -4.99 8.68 4.75
N MET A 64 -4.76 8.33 3.50
CA MET A 64 -4.94 9.23 2.38
C MET A 64 -5.88 8.63 1.33
N MET A 65 -6.71 9.48 0.72
CA MET A 65 -7.53 9.15 -0.43
C MET A 65 -7.47 10.27 -1.46
N ASP A 66 -7.41 9.89 -2.73
CA ASP A 66 -7.51 10.84 -3.84
C ASP A 66 -8.98 11.20 -4.16
N ARG A 67 -9.15 12.17 -5.07
CA ARG A 67 -10.46 12.65 -5.48
C ARG A 67 -11.37 11.56 -6.01
N LEU A 68 -10.85 10.65 -6.84
CA LEU A 68 -11.65 9.56 -7.42
C LEU A 68 -12.23 8.67 -6.32
N SER A 69 -11.44 8.36 -5.31
CA SER A 69 -11.85 7.59 -4.14
C SER A 69 -12.85 8.34 -3.28
N VAL A 70 -12.67 9.65 -3.07
CA VAL A 70 -13.58 10.51 -2.32
C VAL A 70 -14.95 10.58 -2.99
N GLU A 71 -14.99 10.81 -4.31
CA GLU A 71 -16.23 10.83 -5.08
C GLU A 71 -16.98 9.50 -5.01
N ALA A 72 -16.27 8.39 -5.13
CA ALA A 72 -16.85 7.05 -5.01
C ALA A 72 -17.46 6.82 -3.61
N VAL A 73 -16.74 7.20 -2.55
CA VAL A 73 -17.16 7.03 -1.16
C VAL A 73 -18.38 7.92 -0.83
N GLU A 74 -18.41 9.17 -1.29
CA GLU A 74 -19.54 10.05 -1.09
C GLU A 74 -20.80 9.53 -1.80
N ALA A 75 -20.65 9.02 -3.01
CA ALA A 75 -21.76 8.39 -3.74
C ALA A 75 -22.23 7.07 -3.08
N PHE A 76 -21.36 6.40 -2.33
CA PHE A 76 -21.66 5.10 -1.71
C PHE A 76 -22.29 5.23 -0.32
N SER A 77 -21.76 6.08 0.56
CA SER A 77 -22.10 6.13 1.98
C SER A 77 -22.24 7.53 2.57
N SER A 78 -21.92 8.58 1.78
CA SER A 78 -22.08 10.00 2.16
C SER A 78 -21.53 10.35 3.56
N PRO A 79 -20.24 10.06 3.86
CA PRO A 79 -19.64 10.39 5.14
C PRO A 79 -19.41 11.89 5.36
N GLY A 80 -19.57 12.73 4.34
CA GLY A 80 -19.42 14.18 4.39
C GLY A 80 -17.99 14.65 4.12
N TYR A 81 -17.30 14.00 3.19
CA TYR A 81 -15.97 14.40 2.77
C TYR A 81 -16.00 15.60 1.82
N PRO A 82 -14.97 16.47 1.80
CA PRO A 82 -14.93 17.65 0.93
C PRO A 82 -14.81 17.26 -0.54
N MET A 83 -15.88 17.48 -1.32
CA MET A 83 -15.97 17.11 -2.74
C MET A 83 -15.15 18.02 -3.66
N ASP A 84 -14.67 19.14 -3.17
CA ASP A 84 -13.80 20.09 -3.87
C ASP A 84 -12.28 19.82 -3.65
N ALA A 85 -11.96 18.81 -2.82
CA ALA A 85 -10.59 18.41 -2.58
C ALA A 85 -10.06 17.46 -3.66
N GLU A 86 -8.79 17.63 -4.06
CA GLU A 86 -8.07 16.67 -4.91
C GLU A 86 -7.54 15.47 -4.10
N ALA A 87 -7.33 15.66 -2.80
CA ALA A 87 -6.99 14.59 -1.86
C ALA A 87 -7.48 14.92 -0.46
N VAL A 88 -7.73 13.90 0.34
CA VAL A 88 -8.05 14.02 1.76
C VAL A 88 -7.08 13.21 2.60
N LEU A 89 -6.79 13.73 3.80
CA LEU A 89 -6.10 13.01 4.87
C LEU A 89 -7.04 12.82 6.06
N LEU A 90 -7.04 11.61 6.61
CA LEU A 90 -7.56 11.31 7.94
C LEU A 90 -6.39 11.04 8.87
N CYS A 91 -6.29 11.81 9.94
CA CYS A 91 -5.28 11.61 10.97
C CYS A 91 -5.99 11.37 12.31
N GLU A 92 -5.83 10.18 12.86
CA GLU A 92 -6.36 9.81 14.17
C GLU A 92 -5.27 9.84 15.23
N LEU A 93 -5.57 10.48 16.34
CA LEU A 93 -4.74 10.52 17.54
C LEU A 93 -5.50 9.86 18.68
N ASP A 94 -4.83 9.03 19.47
CA ASP A 94 -5.37 8.36 20.64
C ASP A 94 -4.40 8.48 21.82
N GLY A 95 -4.95 8.37 23.05
CA GLY A 95 -4.14 8.49 24.27
C GLY A 95 -4.92 9.13 25.43
N GLY A 96 -4.19 9.86 26.28
CA GLY A 96 -4.79 10.70 27.33
C GLY A 96 -5.42 11.97 26.75
N GLU A 97 -6.50 12.49 27.35
CA GLU A 97 -7.24 13.66 26.83
C GLU A 97 -6.33 14.88 26.55
N ALA A 98 -5.47 15.25 27.51
CA ALA A 98 -4.59 16.42 27.37
C ALA A 98 -3.55 16.22 26.27
N GLU A 99 -3.01 15.02 26.12
CA GLU A 99 -2.04 14.67 25.10
C GLU A 99 -2.67 14.75 23.70
N VAL A 100 -3.86 14.14 23.54
CA VAL A 100 -4.59 14.17 22.26
C VAL A 100 -4.97 15.58 21.86
N GLU A 101 -5.36 16.44 22.81
CA GLU A 101 -5.68 17.85 22.51
C GLU A 101 -4.45 18.64 22.04
N GLU A 102 -3.30 18.47 22.72
CA GLU A 102 -2.05 19.12 22.35
C GLU A 102 -1.57 18.67 20.95
N LEU A 103 -1.54 17.35 20.73
CA LEU A 103 -1.11 16.78 19.45
C LEU A 103 -2.08 17.15 18.30
N MET A 104 -3.39 17.19 18.58
CA MET A 104 -4.40 17.60 17.58
C MET A 104 -4.18 19.05 17.15
N GLY A 105 -3.88 19.95 18.09
CA GLY A 105 -3.51 21.34 17.77
C GLY A 105 -2.28 21.44 16.88
N ALA A 106 -1.23 20.65 17.19
CA ALA A 106 -0.01 20.63 16.39
C ALA A 106 -0.27 20.05 14.97
N VAL A 107 -1.06 18.98 14.85
CA VAL A 107 -1.45 18.41 13.55
C VAL A 107 -2.23 19.42 12.73
N GLN A 108 -3.21 20.11 13.32
CA GLN A 108 -3.99 21.13 12.61
C GLN A 108 -3.14 22.28 12.09
N GLU A 109 -2.15 22.72 12.86
CA GLU A 109 -1.20 23.75 12.44
C GLU A 109 -0.34 23.27 11.25
N ILE A 110 0.17 22.04 11.31
CA ILE A 110 0.93 21.43 10.20
C ILE A 110 0.07 21.36 8.93
N LEU A 111 -1.16 20.86 9.04
CA LEU A 111 -2.09 20.74 7.92
C LEU A 111 -2.37 22.11 7.29
N GLN A 112 -2.62 23.12 8.12
CA GLN A 112 -2.87 24.50 7.65
C GLN A 112 -1.66 25.08 6.94
N ASN A 113 -0.46 24.93 7.51
CA ASN A 113 0.79 25.43 6.93
C ASN A 113 1.13 24.78 5.58
N LEU A 114 0.63 23.56 5.35
CA LEU A 114 0.81 22.84 4.08
C LEU A 114 -0.37 22.99 3.11
N GLY A 115 -1.28 23.91 3.39
CA GLY A 115 -2.29 24.35 2.45
C GLY A 115 -3.58 23.53 2.49
N ALA A 116 -3.91 22.91 3.64
CA ALA A 116 -5.23 22.30 3.81
C ALA A 116 -6.33 23.34 3.56
N THR A 117 -7.25 23.01 2.65
CA THR A 117 -8.37 23.87 2.25
C THR A 117 -9.55 23.77 3.21
N SER A 118 -9.63 22.64 3.93
CA SER A 118 -10.63 22.39 4.95
C SER A 118 -10.08 21.46 6.03
N GLN A 119 -10.59 21.60 7.25
CA GLN A 119 -10.29 20.72 8.37
C GLN A 119 -11.56 20.49 9.19
N THR A 120 -11.86 19.24 9.48
CA THR A 120 -12.98 18.83 10.36
C THR A 120 -12.41 17.90 11.42
N VAL A 121 -12.46 18.33 12.68
CA VAL A 121 -12.06 17.48 13.82
C VAL A 121 -13.32 16.86 14.42
N SER A 122 -13.30 15.55 14.65
CA SER A 122 -14.44 14.86 15.28
C SER A 122 -14.75 15.44 16.66
N SER A 123 -16.00 15.81 16.88
CA SER A 123 -16.51 16.34 18.14
C SER A 123 -16.84 15.25 19.16
N ASP A 124 -17.18 14.06 18.66
CA ASP A 124 -17.57 12.89 19.44
C ASP A 124 -17.23 11.58 18.71
N GLU A 125 -17.51 10.46 19.37
CA GLU A 125 -17.26 9.12 18.86
C GLU A 125 -18.12 8.80 17.60
N ALA A 126 -19.35 9.30 17.54
CA ALA A 126 -20.22 9.05 16.40
C ALA A 126 -19.68 9.73 15.13
N GLU A 127 -19.18 10.94 15.25
CA GLU A 127 -18.54 11.65 14.15
C GLU A 127 -17.21 11.00 13.75
N ARG A 128 -16.38 10.59 14.72
CA ARG A 128 -15.15 9.83 14.47
C ARG A 128 -15.44 8.57 13.65
N LEU A 129 -16.41 7.77 14.07
CA LEU A 129 -16.81 6.54 13.37
C LEU A 129 -17.38 6.83 11.98
N ARG A 130 -18.12 7.92 11.79
CA ARG A 130 -18.66 8.33 10.49
C ARG A 130 -17.54 8.67 9.51
N LEU A 131 -16.53 9.42 9.94
CA LEU A 131 -15.37 9.76 9.11
C LEU A 131 -14.57 8.50 8.74
N TRP A 132 -14.35 7.60 9.70
CA TRP A 132 -13.69 6.31 9.41
C TRP A 132 -14.53 5.39 8.52
N ALA A 133 -15.85 5.46 8.59
CA ALA A 133 -16.71 4.65 7.72
C ALA A 133 -16.49 4.99 6.24
N GLY A 134 -16.21 6.25 5.90
CA GLY A 134 -15.80 6.64 4.55
C GLY A 134 -14.56 5.88 4.09
N ARG A 135 -13.48 5.91 4.87
CA ARG A 135 -12.23 5.21 4.55
C ARG A 135 -12.43 3.68 4.44
N LYS A 136 -13.19 3.09 5.38
CA LYS A 136 -13.48 1.64 5.37
C LYS A 136 -14.31 1.20 4.17
N ASN A 137 -15.17 2.07 3.68
CA ASN A 137 -16.02 1.81 2.52
C ASN A 137 -15.35 2.12 1.17
N ALA A 138 -14.12 2.62 1.16
CA ALA A 138 -13.47 3.09 -0.06
C ALA A 138 -13.31 1.96 -1.10
N VAL A 139 -12.80 0.80 -0.72
CA VAL A 139 -12.61 -0.33 -1.65
C VAL A 139 -13.93 -0.80 -2.28
N PRO A 140 -15.00 -1.11 -1.51
CA PRO A 140 -16.29 -1.46 -2.11
C PRO A 140 -16.94 -0.31 -2.88
N ALA A 141 -16.68 0.95 -2.54
CA ALA A 141 -17.18 2.11 -3.27
C ALA A 141 -16.51 2.22 -4.65
N VAL A 142 -15.20 2.11 -4.71
CA VAL A 142 -14.41 2.15 -5.94
C VAL A 142 -14.78 1.00 -6.87
N GLY A 143 -15.09 -0.18 -6.35
CA GLY A 143 -15.57 -1.33 -7.12
C GLY A 143 -16.92 -1.10 -7.86
N ARG A 144 -17.60 0.05 -7.62
CA ARG A 144 -18.79 0.45 -8.42
C ARG A 144 -18.44 1.26 -9.66
N ILE A 145 -17.22 1.75 -9.77
CA ILE A 145 -16.76 2.53 -10.95
C ILE A 145 -16.49 1.59 -12.11
N ARG A 146 -15.83 0.47 -11.81
CA ARG A 146 -15.50 -0.60 -12.76
C ARG A 146 -15.77 -1.96 -12.12
N PRO A 147 -16.06 -3.01 -12.92
CA PRO A 147 -16.38 -4.33 -12.37
C PRO A 147 -15.22 -4.99 -11.64
N ASP A 148 -13.99 -4.69 -12.05
CA ASP A 148 -12.78 -5.28 -11.53
C ASP A 148 -11.80 -4.21 -11.05
N TYR A 149 -10.96 -4.55 -10.08
CA TYR A 149 -9.81 -3.75 -9.67
C TYR A 149 -8.62 -4.65 -9.33
N TYR A 150 -7.42 -4.14 -9.59
CA TYR A 150 -6.17 -4.77 -9.23
C TYR A 150 -5.46 -3.90 -8.18
N CYS A 151 -5.30 -4.41 -6.97
CA CYS A 151 -4.75 -3.67 -5.84
C CYS A 151 -3.26 -3.95 -5.69
N MET A 152 -2.43 -2.92 -5.86
CA MET A 152 -1.01 -3.00 -5.53
C MET A 152 -0.80 -2.71 -4.04
N ASP A 153 0.34 -3.14 -3.52
CA ASP A 153 0.68 -3.08 -2.10
C ASP A 153 2.20 -2.80 -1.94
N GLY A 154 2.72 -1.91 -2.75
CA GLY A 154 4.11 -1.48 -2.65
C GLY A 154 4.30 -0.53 -1.46
N THR A 155 5.47 -0.58 -0.83
CA THR A 155 5.82 0.34 0.26
C THR A 155 6.95 1.25 -0.17
N ILE A 156 6.92 2.51 0.25
CA ILE A 156 7.94 3.50 -0.07
C ILE A 156 8.32 4.34 1.16
N PRO A 157 9.52 4.93 1.20
CA PRO A 157 9.83 5.95 2.18
C PRO A 157 8.82 7.10 2.07
N ARG A 158 8.21 7.52 3.18
CA ARG A 158 7.13 8.55 3.21
C ARG A 158 7.49 9.85 2.50
N ARG A 159 8.77 10.26 2.51
CA ARG A 159 9.25 11.45 1.80
C ARG A 159 9.09 11.36 0.28
N GLU A 160 9.01 10.15 -0.26
CA GLU A 160 8.86 9.90 -1.71
C GLU A 160 7.39 9.89 -2.17
N LEU A 161 6.43 9.95 -1.22
CA LEU A 161 4.99 9.94 -1.54
C LEU A 161 4.59 10.95 -2.63
N PRO A 162 5.00 12.24 -2.57
CA PRO A 162 4.59 13.19 -3.60
C PRO A 162 5.06 12.79 -5.00
N MET A 163 6.32 12.37 -5.12
CA MET A 163 6.92 11.98 -6.40
C MET A 163 6.27 10.70 -6.93
N VAL A 164 6.10 9.68 -6.08
CA VAL A 164 5.55 8.39 -6.50
C VAL A 164 4.09 8.52 -6.93
N LEU A 165 3.27 9.28 -6.19
CA LEU A 165 1.86 9.49 -6.56
C LEU A 165 1.72 10.27 -7.87
N SER A 166 2.57 11.27 -8.12
CA SER A 166 2.62 11.96 -9.41
C SER A 166 2.98 10.99 -10.56
N LYS A 167 3.93 10.09 -10.34
CA LYS A 167 4.31 9.08 -11.34
C LYS A 167 3.23 8.02 -11.56
N ILE A 168 2.50 7.62 -10.53
CA ILE A 168 1.33 6.72 -10.68
C ILE A 168 0.27 7.39 -11.56
N ALA A 169 0.01 8.69 -11.39
CA ALA A 169 -0.92 9.42 -12.25
C ALA A 169 -0.45 9.45 -13.72
N GLU A 170 0.85 9.71 -13.98
CA GLU A 170 1.43 9.64 -15.33
C GLU A 170 1.28 8.24 -15.95
N LEU A 171 1.55 7.17 -15.19
CA LEU A 171 1.37 5.79 -15.64
C LEU A 171 -0.10 5.47 -15.92
N SER A 172 -1.02 5.90 -15.05
CA SER A 172 -2.47 5.77 -15.26
C SER A 172 -2.90 6.35 -16.62
N GLU A 173 -2.45 7.56 -16.94
CA GLU A 173 -2.71 8.19 -18.25
C GLU A 173 -2.09 7.39 -19.40
N GLN A 174 -0.84 6.95 -19.25
CA GLN A 174 -0.11 6.19 -20.28
C GLN A 174 -0.81 4.86 -20.62
N TYR A 175 -1.30 4.14 -19.61
CA TYR A 175 -2.01 2.87 -19.80
C TYR A 175 -3.49 3.05 -20.14
N GLY A 176 -4.05 4.25 -19.96
CA GLY A 176 -5.46 4.55 -20.19
C GLY A 176 -6.37 3.80 -19.21
N LEU A 177 -5.89 3.55 -18.00
CA LEU A 177 -6.62 2.92 -16.90
C LEU A 177 -6.70 3.87 -15.72
N GLN A 178 -7.87 3.99 -15.09
CA GLN A 178 -8.03 4.79 -13.90
C GLN A 178 -7.38 4.10 -12.69
N VAL A 179 -6.73 4.88 -11.85
CA VAL A 179 -6.16 4.42 -10.57
C VAL A 179 -6.77 5.24 -9.45
N ALA A 180 -7.39 4.56 -8.49
CA ALA A 180 -7.91 5.16 -7.27
C ALA A 180 -6.93 4.90 -6.12
N ASN A 181 -6.49 5.95 -5.43
CA ASN A 181 -5.51 5.84 -4.36
C ASN A 181 -6.19 5.91 -2.99
N VAL A 182 -6.11 4.81 -2.23
CA VAL A 182 -6.66 4.68 -0.87
C VAL A 182 -5.68 3.91 -0.03
N PHE A 183 -4.86 4.55 0.80
CA PHE A 183 -3.71 3.88 1.38
C PHE A 183 -3.31 4.38 2.77
N HIS A 184 -2.49 3.57 3.45
CA HIS A 184 -1.90 3.84 4.76
C HIS A 184 -0.72 4.81 4.63
N ALA A 185 -1.04 6.10 4.54
CA ALA A 185 -0.03 7.13 4.26
C ALA A 185 1.02 7.23 5.39
N GLY A 186 0.62 6.99 6.64
CA GLY A 186 1.50 6.99 7.81
C GLY A 186 2.61 5.94 7.75
N ASP A 187 2.38 4.82 7.07
CA ASP A 187 3.33 3.72 6.91
C ASP A 187 4.10 3.78 5.59
N GLY A 188 3.62 4.59 4.64
CA GLY A 188 4.14 4.61 3.28
C GLY A 188 3.73 3.39 2.45
N ASN A 189 2.72 2.65 2.92
CA ASN A 189 2.17 1.49 2.23
C ASN A 189 1.06 1.94 1.28
N LEU A 190 1.32 1.82 -0.01
CA LEU A 190 0.46 2.28 -1.09
C LEU A 190 -0.53 1.20 -1.51
N HIS A 191 -1.81 1.58 -1.65
CA HIS A 191 -2.84 0.72 -2.24
C HIS A 191 -3.50 1.41 -3.46
N PRO A 192 -2.77 1.60 -4.55
CA PRO A 192 -3.38 2.04 -5.80
C PRO A 192 -4.28 0.93 -6.34
N LEU A 193 -5.56 1.24 -6.51
CA LEU A 193 -6.56 0.36 -7.08
C LEU A 193 -6.64 0.66 -8.58
N ILE A 194 -6.07 -0.20 -9.40
CA ILE A 194 -6.11 -0.10 -10.86
C ILE A 194 -7.47 -0.64 -11.31
N LEU A 195 -8.29 0.22 -11.91
CA LEU A 195 -9.65 -0.11 -12.30
C LEU A 195 -9.69 -0.63 -13.74
N TYR A 196 -10.32 -1.78 -13.95
CA TYR A 196 -10.42 -2.39 -15.26
C TYR A 196 -11.71 -3.21 -15.41
N ASP A 197 -11.94 -3.73 -16.61
CA ASP A 197 -13.00 -4.69 -16.91
C ASP A 197 -12.39 -5.91 -17.60
N ALA A 198 -12.35 -7.04 -16.92
CA ALA A 198 -11.78 -8.29 -17.43
C ALA A 198 -12.54 -8.84 -18.66
N ASN A 199 -13.76 -8.34 -18.94
CA ASN A 199 -14.49 -8.70 -20.15
C ASN A 199 -14.03 -7.94 -21.38
N LEU A 200 -13.24 -6.89 -21.24
CA LEU A 200 -12.67 -6.12 -22.35
C LEU A 200 -11.28 -6.68 -22.70
N GLU A 201 -11.10 -7.00 -23.98
CA GLU A 201 -9.86 -7.60 -24.49
C GLU A 201 -8.64 -6.71 -24.17
N GLY A 202 -7.64 -7.29 -23.54
CA GLY A 202 -6.36 -6.65 -23.20
C GLY A 202 -6.42 -5.69 -22.00
N GLU A 203 -7.55 -5.49 -21.31
CA GLU A 203 -7.57 -4.63 -20.11
C GLU A 203 -6.89 -5.29 -18.91
N LEU A 204 -7.08 -6.58 -18.71
CA LEU A 204 -6.42 -7.31 -17.64
C LEU A 204 -4.89 -7.25 -17.78
N GLU A 205 -4.37 -7.56 -18.96
CA GLU A 205 -2.94 -7.54 -19.24
C GLU A 205 -2.34 -6.13 -19.06
N ARG A 206 -3.08 -5.09 -19.46
CA ARG A 206 -2.65 -3.70 -19.20
C ARG A 206 -2.66 -3.36 -17.71
N ALA A 207 -3.66 -3.86 -16.95
CA ALA A 207 -3.73 -3.64 -15.50
C ALA A 207 -2.57 -4.34 -14.78
N GLU A 208 -2.25 -5.57 -15.15
CA GLU A 208 -1.11 -6.33 -14.63
C GLU A 208 0.22 -5.62 -14.94
N GLN A 209 0.40 -5.13 -16.17
CA GLN A 209 1.61 -4.40 -16.56
C GLN A 209 1.74 -3.07 -15.81
N LEU A 210 0.65 -2.31 -15.70
CA LEU A 210 0.63 -1.08 -14.89
C LEU A 210 0.97 -1.38 -13.42
N GLY A 211 0.45 -2.46 -12.86
CA GLY A 211 0.77 -2.91 -11.51
C GLY A 211 2.26 -3.23 -11.35
N ALA A 212 2.86 -3.94 -12.32
CA ALA A 212 4.29 -4.23 -12.31
C ALA A 212 5.13 -2.95 -12.37
N ASP A 213 4.78 -1.99 -13.24
CA ASP A 213 5.48 -0.70 -13.35
C ASP A 213 5.36 0.13 -12.05
N ILE A 214 4.21 0.08 -11.36
CA ILE A 214 4.04 0.72 -10.04
C ILE A 214 4.96 0.06 -9.00
N LEU A 215 5.08 -1.27 -8.98
CA LEU A 215 6.00 -1.94 -8.05
C LEU A 215 7.46 -1.63 -8.36
N SER A 216 7.86 -1.60 -9.64
CA SER A 216 9.18 -1.17 -10.07
C SER A 216 9.49 0.26 -9.62
N LEU A 217 8.50 1.17 -9.70
CA LEU A 217 8.62 2.54 -9.18
C LEU A 217 8.83 2.54 -7.66
N CYS A 218 8.11 1.69 -6.91
CA CYS A 218 8.29 1.57 -5.45
C CYS A 218 9.71 1.11 -5.10
N ILE A 219 10.24 0.10 -5.81
CA ILE A 219 11.62 -0.39 -5.63
C ILE A 219 12.62 0.74 -5.94
N ALA A 220 12.46 1.44 -7.06
CA ALA A 220 13.35 2.53 -7.48
C ALA A 220 13.36 3.70 -6.47
N ALA A 221 12.23 3.94 -5.77
CA ALA A 221 12.11 4.92 -4.69
C ALA A 221 12.77 4.45 -3.37
N GLY A 222 13.36 3.26 -3.33
CA GLY A 222 13.98 2.68 -2.13
C GLY A 222 12.98 2.00 -1.19
N GLY A 223 11.86 1.56 -1.74
CA GLY A 223 10.80 0.82 -1.06
C GLY A 223 10.84 -0.69 -1.30
N THR A 224 9.68 -1.33 -1.19
CA THR A 224 9.52 -2.78 -1.33
C THR A 224 8.30 -3.15 -2.17
N VAL A 225 8.30 -4.37 -2.74
CA VAL A 225 7.20 -4.90 -3.56
C VAL A 225 5.93 -5.21 -2.77
N THR A 226 6.02 -5.30 -1.47
CA THR A 226 4.87 -5.59 -0.61
C THR A 226 5.02 -4.90 0.74
N GLY A 227 3.92 -4.38 1.27
CA GLY A 227 3.83 -3.83 2.61
C GLY A 227 3.22 -4.85 3.58
N GLU A 228 2.02 -5.33 3.27
CA GLU A 228 1.24 -6.18 4.17
C GLU A 228 0.57 -7.40 3.51
N HIS A 229 0.29 -7.35 2.19
CA HIS A 229 -0.41 -8.44 1.50
C HIS A 229 0.48 -9.67 1.27
N GLY A 230 1.80 -9.48 1.24
CA GLY A 230 2.77 -10.50 0.87
C GLY A 230 3.03 -10.55 -0.63
N VAL A 231 4.04 -11.33 -1.00
CA VAL A 231 4.47 -11.56 -2.39
C VAL A 231 3.62 -12.62 -3.06
N GLY A 232 3.37 -13.72 -2.34
CA GLY A 232 2.57 -14.84 -2.83
C GLY A 232 3.09 -15.41 -4.14
N MET A 233 2.20 -15.53 -5.12
CA MET A 233 2.52 -15.86 -6.52
C MET A 233 2.49 -14.63 -7.42
N GLU A 234 1.72 -13.62 -7.05
CA GLU A 234 1.42 -12.46 -7.85
C GLU A 234 2.64 -11.58 -8.10
N LYS A 235 3.41 -11.30 -7.03
CA LYS A 235 4.57 -10.38 -7.07
C LYS A 235 5.91 -11.11 -7.11
N ILE A 236 5.89 -12.43 -7.41
CA ILE A 236 7.10 -13.26 -7.32
C ILE A 236 8.18 -12.80 -8.32
N ASP A 237 7.80 -12.26 -9.47
CA ASP A 237 8.71 -11.74 -10.48
C ASP A 237 9.38 -10.44 -10.04
N SER A 238 8.65 -9.59 -9.31
CA SER A 238 9.17 -8.34 -8.74
C SER A 238 10.25 -8.58 -7.66
N MET A 239 10.27 -9.76 -7.04
CA MET A 239 11.37 -10.16 -6.15
C MET A 239 12.71 -10.25 -6.87
N CYS A 240 12.72 -10.62 -8.16
CA CYS A 240 13.93 -10.64 -8.98
C CYS A 240 14.46 -9.24 -9.31
N GLU A 241 13.59 -8.23 -9.28
CA GLU A 241 13.95 -6.83 -9.43
C GLU A 241 14.49 -6.24 -8.13
N GLN A 242 13.81 -6.55 -7.01
CA GLN A 242 14.15 -6.01 -5.68
C GLN A 242 15.44 -6.61 -5.11
N PHE A 243 15.69 -7.91 -5.32
CA PHE A 243 16.77 -8.66 -4.67
C PHE A 243 17.80 -9.18 -5.65
N GLN A 244 19.06 -9.10 -5.27
CA GLN A 244 20.16 -9.68 -6.04
C GLN A 244 20.14 -11.22 -5.96
N PRO A 245 20.69 -11.95 -6.95
CA PRO A 245 20.71 -13.42 -6.93
C PRO A 245 21.29 -14.03 -5.65
N ALA A 246 22.35 -13.43 -5.09
CA ALA A 246 22.96 -13.90 -3.84
C ALA A 246 22.03 -13.76 -2.61
N GLU A 247 21.13 -12.75 -2.60
CA GLU A 247 20.12 -12.57 -1.54
C GLU A 247 19.02 -13.61 -1.69
N LEU A 248 18.57 -13.88 -2.91
CA LEU A 248 17.59 -14.93 -3.19
C LEU A 248 18.12 -16.33 -2.85
N GLU A 249 19.43 -16.60 -3.05
CA GLU A 249 20.09 -17.83 -2.56
C GLU A 249 19.97 -17.96 -1.04
N GLN A 250 20.10 -16.86 -0.27
CA GLN A 250 19.92 -16.90 1.18
C GLN A 250 18.47 -17.21 1.57
N PHE A 251 17.48 -16.66 0.86
CA PHE A 251 16.07 -17.02 1.10
C PHE A 251 15.81 -18.50 0.83
N HIS A 252 16.38 -19.08 -0.24
CA HIS A 252 16.28 -20.51 -0.51
C HIS A 252 16.98 -21.35 0.56
N ALA A 253 18.18 -20.96 0.99
CA ALA A 253 18.91 -21.67 2.06
C ALA A 253 18.12 -21.67 3.37
N LEU A 254 17.52 -20.54 3.71
CA LEU A 254 16.65 -20.38 4.88
C LEU A 254 15.41 -21.27 4.77
N LYS A 255 14.70 -21.20 3.64
CA LYS A 255 13.55 -22.07 3.35
C LYS A 255 13.91 -23.55 3.54
N HIS A 256 15.06 -23.98 2.97
CA HIS A 256 15.51 -25.37 3.08
C HIS A 256 15.86 -25.77 4.52
N ALA A 257 16.43 -24.86 5.31
CA ALA A 257 16.77 -25.12 6.70
C ALA A 257 15.52 -25.41 7.57
N PHE A 258 14.40 -24.72 7.32
CA PHE A 258 13.14 -24.90 8.03
C PHE A 258 12.27 -26.01 7.41
N ASP A 259 12.29 -26.14 6.11
CA ASP A 259 11.43 -27.07 5.35
C ASP A 259 12.24 -27.84 4.31
N PRO A 260 13.08 -28.81 4.75
CA PRO A 260 13.93 -29.58 3.83
C PRO A 260 13.13 -30.48 2.86
N LYS A 261 11.84 -30.70 3.12
CA LYS A 261 10.95 -31.49 2.25
C LYS A 261 10.12 -30.64 1.29
N GLY A 262 10.16 -29.30 1.41
CA GLY A 262 9.40 -28.40 0.56
C GLY A 262 7.89 -28.50 0.66
N LEU A 263 7.35 -28.82 1.86
CA LEU A 263 5.92 -29.04 2.10
C LEU A 263 5.17 -27.76 2.47
N LEU A 264 5.86 -26.78 3.04
CA LEU A 264 5.27 -25.54 3.54
C LEU A 264 5.14 -24.51 2.42
N ASN A 265 3.91 -24.20 2.07
CA ASN A 265 3.54 -23.19 1.06
C ASN A 265 4.46 -23.15 -0.19
N PRO A 266 4.56 -24.24 -0.95
CA PRO A 266 5.53 -24.37 -2.03
C PRO A 266 5.22 -23.39 -3.19
N GLY A 267 6.28 -22.85 -3.84
CA GLY A 267 6.16 -22.01 -5.01
C GLY A 267 5.65 -20.58 -4.72
N LYS A 268 5.78 -20.11 -3.47
CA LYS A 268 5.38 -18.76 -3.04
C LYS A 268 6.58 -17.94 -2.62
N ALA A 269 6.41 -16.63 -2.64
CA ALA A 269 7.28 -15.58 -2.13
C ALA A 269 8.70 -15.53 -2.72
N VAL A 270 9.42 -16.64 -2.80
CA VAL A 270 10.81 -16.68 -3.29
C VAL A 270 10.85 -17.29 -4.69
N PRO A 271 11.24 -16.50 -5.72
CA PRO A 271 11.35 -16.99 -7.10
C PRO A 271 12.48 -17.99 -7.23
N THR A 272 12.37 -18.92 -8.18
CA THR A 272 13.51 -19.75 -8.56
C THR A 272 14.56 -18.90 -9.27
N LEU A 273 15.86 -19.20 -9.11
CA LEU A 273 16.93 -18.46 -9.77
C LEU A 273 16.83 -18.48 -11.30
N HIS A 274 16.26 -19.54 -11.88
CA HIS A 274 15.90 -19.61 -13.30
C HIS A 274 14.91 -18.52 -13.71
N ARG A 275 13.89 -18.29 -12.92
CA ARG A 275 12.86 -17.27 -13.21
C ARG A 275 13.44 -15.87 -13.26
N CYS A 276 14.36 -15.54 -12.36
CA CYS A 276 15.05 -14.24 -12.38
C CYS A 276 16.00 -14.08 -13.58
N ALA A 277 16.69 -15.15 -13.98
CA ALA A 277 17.53 -15.14 -15.18
C ALA A 277 16.68 -14.94 -16.45
N GLU A 278 15.48 -15.50 -16.48
CA GLU A 278 14.52 -15.34 -17.55
C GLU A 278 13.93 -13.93 -17.63
N LEU A 279 13.59 -13.31 -16.51
CA LEU A 279 13.06 -11.96 -16.45
C LEU A 279 14.05 -10.92 -17.03
N GLY A 280 15.36 -11.09 -16.76
CA GLY A 280 16.42 -10.23 -17.31
C GLY A 280 16.80 -10.50 -18.78
N ALA A 281 16.44 -11.68 -19.32
CA ALA A 281 16.93 -12.16 -20.61
C ALA A 281 15.83 -12.51 -21.63
N MET A 282 14.58 -12.68 -21.22
CA MET A 282 13.48 -13.15 -22.06
C MET A 282 12.37 -12.15 -22.28
N HIS A 283 12.66 -11.06 -22.97
CA HIS A 283 11.60 -10.38 -23.70
C HIS A 283 11.23 -11.22 -24.93
N VAL A 284 9.97 -11.66 -25.01
CA VAL A 284 9.44 -12.31 -26.21
C VAL A 284 9.30 -11.25 -27.30
N HIS A 285 10.31 -11.12 -28.14
CA HIS A 285 10.23 -10.28 -29.31
C HIS A 285 9.61 -11.04 -30.49
N GLY A 286 8.41 -10.63 -30.92
CA GLY A 286 7.77 -11.18 -32.11
C GLY A 286 7.40 -12.67 -32.01
N GLY A 287 7.02 -13.15 -30.84
CA GLY A 287 6.61 -14.55 -30.63
C GLY A 287 7.74 -15.56 -30.61
N LYS A 288 9.01 -15.15 -30.56
CA LYS A 288 10.17 -16.03 -30.47
C LYS A 288 10.82 -15.94 -29.10
N LEU A 289 10.94 -17.09 -28.45
CA LEU A 289 11.63 -17.23 -27.16
C LEU A 289 13.13 -17.45 -27.38
N PRO A 290 14.00 -16.76 -26.63
CA PRO A 290 15.46 -16.94 -26.76
C PRO A 290 15.97 -18.36 -26.46
N PHE A 291 15.26 -19.12 -25.62
CA PHE A 291 15.62 -20.48 -25.21
C PHE A 291 14.38 -21.39 -25.19
N PRO A 292 13.95 -21.90 -26.40
CA PRO A 292 12.71 -22.69 -26.51
C PRO A 292 12.77 -24.07 -25.84
N ASP A 293 13.98 -24.59 -25.57
CA ASP A 293 14.21 -25.94 -25.05
C ASP A 293 14.32 -26.05 -23.52
N LEU A 294 14.20 -24.92 -22.78
CA LEU A 294 14.19 -24.94 -21.32
C LEU A 294 12.83 -25.44 -20.80
N PRO A 295 12.81 -26.42 -19.87
CA PRO A 295 11.58 -26.90 -19.28
C PRO A 295 10.87 -25.77 -18.52
N ARG A 296 9.59 -25.59 -18.79
CA ARG A 296 8.70 -24.59 -18.15
C ARG A 296 7.73 -25.35 -17.26
N PHE A 297 7.67 -24.91 -16.03
CA PHE A 297 6.73 -25.43 -15.05
C PHE A 297 5.78 -24.33 -14.60
#